data_167a6cf9e07bef002549707721d0922b
#
_entry.id   167a6cf9e07bef002549707721d0922b
#
_cell.length_a   1.000
_cell.length_b   1.000
_cell.length_c   1.000
_cell.angle_alpha   90.00
_cell.angle_beta   90.00
_cell.angle_gamma   90.00
#
_symmetry.space_group_name_H-M   'P 1'
#
loop_
_entity.id
_entity.type
_entity.pdbx_description
1 polymer ?
#
loop_
_entity_poly.entity_id
_entity_poly.type
_entity_poly.pdbx_seq_one_letter_code
_entity_poly.pdbx_strand_id
1 'polypeptide(L)'
;MRIIKLTVLALCLGVSVVWADDRPIYKDKNAPIEDRVEDLLRRMTLREKVGQLQQRCTWDINNIGGTYNGESFGTAHEMNISAQQAADLYQKIHEYKANETRLGIPILTSAEGIHGILQNGCTIFPQAIAQGSTWNPDLICQMTEAEAAEARVMGIRQVLSPVLDIARELRWGRVEETFGEDPYLISEMGIGFVRGFQKNGVGCMPKHFVAHGTPTGGLNSAFVAGGERELRNLYMYPFARVIKEADPVAVMSCYSAYDGIPVTGSSYFM
;
A
#
# COMPACT_ATOMS: atom_id res chain seq x y z
N MET A 1 64.66 -44.43 -47.08
CA MET A 1 63.74 -43.33 -46.95
C MET A 1 62.62 -43.76 -45.94
N ARG A 2 62.66 -43.28 -44.73
CA ARG A 2 61.69 -43.61 -43.68
C ARG A 2 60.73 -42.41 -43.59
N ILE A 3 59.43 -42.62 -43.87
CA ILE A 3 58.37 -41.64 -43.71
C ILE A 3 57.89 -41.65 -42.25
N ILE A 4 58.13 -40.56 -41.58
CA ILE A 4 57.63 -40.34 -40.19
C ILE A 4 56.18 -39.82 -40.32
N LYS A 5 55.24 -40.62 -39.85
CA LYS A 5 53.84 -40.14 -39.74
C LYS A 5 53.74 -39.36 -38.46
N LEU A 6 53.48 -38.05 -38.55
CA LEU A 6 53.11 -37.20 -37.40
C LEU A 6 51.59 -37.36 -37.19
N THR A 7 51.26 -37.95 -36.06
CA THR A 7 49.86 -38.00 -35.57
C THR A 7 49.60 -36.77 -34.72
N VAL A 8 48.80 -35.82 -35.22
CA VAL A 8 48.36 -34.64 -34.47
C VAL A 8 47.15 -35.06 -33.62
N LEU A 9 47.33 -35.10 -32.30
CA LEU A 9 46.31 -35.34 -31.32
C LEU A 9 45.59 -33.99 -31.05
N ALA A 10 44.41 -33.79 -31.61
CA ALA A 10 43.58 -32.61 -31.32
C ALA A 10 42.87 -32.82 -29.98
N LEU A 11 43.33 -32.12 -28.96
CA LEU A 11 42.66 -32.05 -27.66
C LEU A 11 41.46 -31.07 -27.78
N CYS A 12 40.27 -31.59 -28.00
CA CYS A 12 39.03 -30.82 -27.90
C CYS A 12 38.75 -30.56 -26.41
N LEU A 13 39.16 -29.42 -25.91
CA LEU A 13 38.65 -28.86 -24.64
C LEU A 13 37.20 -28.46 -24.88
N GLY A 14 36.27 -29.30 -24.47
CA GLY A 14 34.86 -29.00 -24.41
C GLY A 14 34.63 -27.90 -23.36
N VAL A 15 34.64 -26.66 -23.78
CA VAL A 15 34.12 -25.57 -22.98
C VAL A 15 32.59 -25.71 -22.95
N SER A 16 32.07 -26.34 -21.91
CA SER A 16 30.64 -26.31 -21.61
C SER A 16 30.29 -24.88 -21.28
N VAL A 17 29.78 -24.16 -22.28
CA VAL A 17 29.10 -22.88 -22.04
C VAL A 17 27.83 -23.23 -21.27
N VAL A 18 27.92 -23.12 -19.95
CA VAL A 18 26.73 -23.13 -19.11
C VAL A 18 25.99 -21.84 -19.47
N TRP A 19 24.98 -21.97 -20.32
CA TRP A 19 24.01 -20.91 -20.49
C TRP A 19 23.34 -20.75 -19.14
N ALA A 20 23.70 -19.71 -18.40
CA ALA A 20 22.92 -19.32 -17.25
C ALA A 20 21.49 -19.13 -17.76
N ASP A 21 20.56 -19.83 -17.13
CA ASP A 21 19.14 -19.68 -17.45
C ASP A 21 18.76 -18.21 -17.18
N ASP A 22 18.68 -17.42 -18.24
CA ASP A 22 18.44 -15.97 -18.17
C ASP A 22 16.95 -15.65 -17.89
N ARG A 23 16.17 -16.68 -17.49
CA ARG A 23 14.80 -16.49 -17.07
C ARG A 23 14.79 -15.62 -15.81
N PRO A 24 14.01 -14.54 -15.80
CA PRO A 24 14.01 -13.64 -14.67
C PRO A 24 13.41 -14.32 -13.44
N ILE A 25 14.21 -14.45 -12.37
CA ILE A 25 13.82 -15.08 -11.10
C ILE A 25 12.60 -14.38 -10.51
N TYR A 26 12.50 -13.06 -10.66
CA TYR A 26 11.36 -12.29 -10.13
C TYR A 26 10.00 -12.73 -10.71
N LYS A 27 9.98 -13.38 -11.87
CA LYS A 27 8.75 -13.92 -12.49
C LYS A 27 8.41 -15.34 -12.02
N ASP A 28 9.33 -16.03 -11.36
CA ASP A 28 9.06 -17.35 -10.80
C ASP A 28 8.35 -17.20 -9.45
N LYS A 29 7.05 -17.54 -9.44
CA LYS A 29 6.22 -17.48 -8.22
C LYS A 29 6.67 -18.42 -7.10
N ASN A 30 7.46 -19.45 -7.41
CA ASN A 30 7.94 -20.45 -6.46
C ASN A 30 9.32 -20.08 -5.86
N ALA A 31 10.02 -19.10 -6.45
CA ALA A 31 11.28 -18.62 -5.90
C ALA A 31 11.03 -17.83 -4.60
N PRO A 32 11.98 -17.83 -3.66
CA PRO A 32 11.90 -17.02 -2.44
C PRO A 32 11.67 -15.54 -2.76
N ILE A 33 10.87 -14.86 -1.94
CA ILE A 33 10.50 -13.46 -2.17
C ILE A 33 11.74 -12.57 -2.24
N GLU A 34 12.70 -12.76 -1.34
CA GLU A 34 13.94 -11.97 -1.30
C GLU A 34 14.75 -12.11 -2.59
N ASP A 35 14.90 -13.32 -3.11
CA ASP A 35 15.59 -13.56 -4.37
C ASP A 35 14.90 -12.90 -5.56
N ARG A 36 13.56 -12.91 -5.54
CA ARG A 36 12.73 -12.25 -6.57
C ARG A 36 12.89 -10.72 -6.50
N VAL A 37 12.87 -10.16 -5.31
CA VAL A 37 13.05 -8.72 -5.09
C VAL A 37 14.44 -8.28 -5.54
N GLU A 38 15.49 -9.01 -5.14
CA GLU A 38 16.87 -8.69 -5.50
C GLU A 38 17.11 -8.77 -7.02
N ASP A 39 16.58 -9.81 -7.67
CA ASP A 39 16.66 -9.96 -9.14
C ASP A 39 15.95 -8.82 -9.86
N LEU A 40 14.74 -8.44 -9.39
CA LEU A 40 13.98 -7.33 -9.96
C LEU A 40 14.73 -6.01 -9.80
N LEU A 41 15.19 -5.69 -8.59
CA LEU A 41 15.91 -4.43 -8.29
C LEU A 41 17.17 -4.27 -9.13
N ARG A 42 17.91 -5.35 -9.40
CA ARG A 42 19.09 -5.33 -10.29
C ARG A 42 18.73 -5.01 -11.75
N ARG A 43 17.54 -5.43 -12.20
CA ARG A 43 17.08 -5.18 -13.57
C ARG A 43 16.47 -3.80 -13.76
N MET A 44 16.00 -3.16 -12.68
CA MET A 44 15.33 -1.85 -12.73
C MET A 44 16.32 -0.71 -12.95
N THR A 45 15.96 0.18 -13.88
CA THR A 45 16.58 1.50 -14.01
C THR A 45 16.19 2.40 -12.83
N LEU A 46 16.94 3.48 -12.60
CA LEU A 46 16.61 4.46 -11.58
C LEU A 46 15.20 5.05 -11.81
N ARG A 47 14.82 5.33 -13.07
CA ARG A 47 13.49 5.84 -13.42
C ARG A 47 12.38 4.88 -13.02
N GLU A 48 12.56 3.59 -13.27
CA GLU A 48 11.59 2.57 -12.88
C GLU A 48 11.50 2.41 -11.35
N LYS A 49 12.62 2.50 -10.64
CA LYS A 49 12.63 2.49 -9.17
C LYS A 49 11.86 3.68 -8.60
N VAL A 50 12.10 4.89 -9.10
CA VAL A 50 11.38 6.10 -8.70
C VAL A 50 9.90 5.99 -9.06
N GLY A 51 9.57 5.41 -10.21
CA GLY A 51 8.19 5.16 -10.61
C GLY A 51 7.43 4.29 -9.61
N GLN A 52 8.07 3.26 -9.04
CA GLN A 52 7.43 2.41 -8.01
C GLN A 52 7.07 3.16 -6.72
N LEU A 53 7.70 4.30 -6.45
CA LEU A 53 7.38 5.16 -5.30
C LEU A 53 6.25 6.16 -5.60
N GLN A 54 5.64 6.09 -6.78
CA GLN A 54 4.61 7.03 -7.20
C GLN A 54 3.26 6.34 -7.35
N GLN A 55 2.21 7.08 -6.99
CA GLN A 55 0.84 6.74 -7.31
C GLN A 55 0.44 7.42 -8.63
N ARG A 56 -0.32 6.72 -9.44
CA ARG A 56 -0.87 7.27 -10.68
C ARG A 56 -2.35 6.89 -10.80
N CYS A 57 -3.19 7.91 -10.97
CA CYS A 57 -4.60 7.73 -11.27
C CYS A 57 -4.84 7.81 -12.78
N THR A 58 -5.80 7.06 -13.29
CA THR A 58 -6.32 7.21 -14.65
C THR A 58 -7.85 7.17 -14.62
N TRP A 59 -8.45 8.26 -15.03
CA TRP A 59 -9.93 8.41 -15.07
C TRP A 59 -10.52 7.90 -16.38
N ASP A 60 -9.68 7.55 -17.34
CA ASP A 60 -10.10 7.12 -18.66
C ASP A 60 -9.55 5.74 -19.02
N ILE A 61 -10.43 4.75 -18.94
CA ILE A 61 -10.14 3.36 -19.29
C ILE A 61 -9.65 3.18 -20.75
N ASN A 62 -9.96 4.13 -21.63
CA ASN A 62 -9.57 4.09 -23.03
C ASN A 62 -8.21 4.76 -23.28
N ASN A 63 -7.64 5.44 -22.26
CA ASN A 63 -6.37 6.14 -22.36
C ASN A 63 -5.31 5.66 -21.35
N ILE A 64 -5.32 4.39 -21.00
CA ILE A 64 -4.34 3.81 -20.10
C ILE A 64 -2.92 4.00 -20.65
N GLY A 65 -2.71 3.74 -21.92
CA GLY A 65 -1.42 3.93 -22.60
C GLY A 65 -0.91 5.37 -22.51
N GLY A 66 -1.78 6.36 -22.69
CA GLY A 66 -1.43 7.77 -22.54
C GLY A 66 -1.09 8.17 -21.10
N THR A 67 -1.81 7.61 -20.12
CA THR A 67 -1.57 7.88 -18.70
C THR A 67 -0.25 7.29 -18.22
N TYR A 68 0.03 6.05 -18.56
CA TYR A 68 1.22 5.33 -18.06
C TYR A 68 2.43 5.47 -18.99
N ASN A 69 2.23 5.67 -20.30
CA ASN A 69 3.28 5.92 -21.28
C ASN A 69 4.49 4.96 -21.20
N GLY A 70 4.23 3.67 -21.04
CA GLY A 70 5.27 2.64 -20.88
C GLY A 70 5.95 2.65 -19.50
N GLU A 71 5.60 3.55 -18.60
CA GLU A 71 6.22 3.67 -17.29
C GLU A 71 5.57 2.73 -16.26
N SER A 72 6.37 2.38 -15.25
CA SER A 72 5.96 1.52 -14.15
C SER A 72 5.72 2.36 -12.89
N PHE A 73 4.45 2.53 -12.50
CA PHE A 73 4.08 3.17 -11.24
C PHE A 73 3.72 2.10 -10.20
N GLY A 74 3.92 2.42 -8.89
CA GLY A 74 3.72 1.48 -7.80
C GLY A 74 2.25 1.25 -7.49
N THR A 75 1.46 2.32 -7.43
CA THR A 75 0.05 2.26 -7.02
C THR A 75 -0.88 2.97 -7.99
N ALA A 76 -2.13 2.50 -8.05
CA ALA A 76 -3.26 3.17 -8.68
C ALA A 76 -4.39 3.36 -7.64
N HIS A 77 -5.05 4.50 -7.70
CA HIS A 77 -6.14 4.85 -6.82
C HIS A 77 -7.22 5.59 -7.59
N GLU A 78 -8.42 5.01 -7.64
CA GLU A 78 -9.56 5.57 -8.35
C GLU A 78 -10.76 5.64 -7.39
N MET A 79 -11.60 6.66 -7.56
CA MET A 79 -12.77 6.90 -6.72
C MET A 79 -13.98 7.29 -7.58
N ASN A 80 -15.17 7.10 -7.00
CA ASN A 80 -16.44 7.59 -7.55
C ASN A 80 -16.81 7.01 -8.94
N ILE A 81 -16.29 5.85 -9.27
CA ILE A 81 -16.71 5.05 -10.43
C ILE A 81 -17.55 3.87 -9.96
N SER A 82 -18.30 3.23 -10.85
CA SER A 82 -19.06 2.03 -10.44
C SER A 82 -18.14 0.86 -10.13
N ALA A 83 -18.61 -0.08 -9.31
CA ALA A 83 -17.85 -1.30 -9.00
C ALA A 83 -17.43 -2.06 -10.26
N GLN A 84 -18.29 -2.14 -11.28
CA GLN A 84 -17.95 -2.76 -12.56
C GLN A 84 -16.89 -1.97 -13.30
N GLN A 85 -17.00 -0.64 -13.36
CA GLN A 85 -15.98 0.20 -14.00
C GLN A 85 -14.62 0.09 -13.30
N ALA A 86 -14.61 -0.02 -11.96
CA ALA A 86 -13.37 -0.24 -11.20
C ALA A 86 -12.72 -1.58 -11.56
N ALA A 87 -13.51 -2.66 -11.60
CA ALA A 87 -13.02 -3.98 -11.96
C ALA A 87 -12.44 -4.01 -13.38
N ASP A 88 -13.17 -3.46 -14.35
CA ASP A 88 -12.73 -3.40 -15.74
C ASP A 88 -11.47 -2.55 -15.91
N LEU A 89 -11.41 -1.41 -15.22
CA LEU A 89 -10.26 -0.51 -15.27
C LEU A 89 -9.01 -1.17 -14.67
N TYR A 90 -9.11 -1.75 -13.49
CA TYR A 90 -7.97 -2.40 -12.85
C TYR A 90 -7.49 -3.61 -13.63
N GLN A 91 -8.39 -4.39 -14.22
CA GLN A 91 -8.01 -5.48 -15.12
C GLN A 91 -7.20 -4.94 -16.31
N LYS A 92 -7.67 -3.91 -17.00
CA LYS A 92 -6.96 -3.31 -18.15
C LYS A 92 -5.61 -2.69 -17.75
N ILE A 93 -5.51 -2.09 -16.57
CA ILE A 93 -4.24 -1.58 -16.05
C ILE A 93 -3.26 -2.74 -15.85
N HIS A 94 -3.68 -3.85 -15.28
CA HIS A 94 -2.82 -5.03 -15.11
C HIS A 94 -2.38 -5.63 -16.45
N GLU A 95 -3.29 -5.75 -17.41
CA GLU A 95 -2.97 -6.21 -18.77
C GLU A 95 -1.96 -5.28 -19.44
N TYR A 96 -2.16 -3.96 -19.37
CA TYR A 96 -1.21 -2.98 -19.89
C TYR A 96 0.16 -3.12 -19.22
N LYS A 97 0.21 -3.21 -17.90
CA LYS A 97 1.47 -3.35 -17.16
C LYS A 97 2.21 -4.63 -17.55
N ALA A 98 1.50 -5.74 -17.72
CA ALA A 98 2.10 -7.01 -18.09
C ALA A 98 2.69 -7.01 -19.52
N ASN A 99 2.01 -6.37 -20.47
CA ASN A 99 2.28 -6.49 -21.89
C ASN A 99 3.03 -5.29 -22.50
N GLU A 100 2.83 -4.10 -21.95
CA GLU A 100 3.31 -2.83 -22.53
C GLU A 100 4.43 -2.18 -21.71
N THR A 101 4.83 -2.77 -20.57
CA THR A 101 5.97 -2.28 -19.79
C THR A 101 7.13 -3.28 -19.81
N ARG A 102 8.35 -2.76 -19.75
CA ARG A 102 9.57 -3.56 -19.93
C ARG A 102 9.71 -4.71 -18.92
N LEU A 103 9.32 -4.49 -17.67
CA LEU A 103 9.47 -5.48 -16.60
C LEU A 103 8.17 -6.19 -16.23
N GLY A 104 7.02 -5.67 -16.68
CA GLY A 104 5.73 -6.27 -16.36
C GLY A 104 5.39 -6.26 -14.87
N ILE A 105 5.83 -5.24 -14.12
CA ILE A 105 5.59 -5.15 -12.67
C ILE A 105 4.11 -4.82 -12.45
N PRO A 106 3.36 -5.64 -11.69
CA PRO A 106 1.97 -5.35 -11.35
C PRO A 106 1.86 -4.04 -10.59
N ILE A 107 0.70 -3.38 -10.67
CA ILE A 107 0.39 -2.20 -9.88
C ILE A 107 -0.40 -2.59 -8.64
N LEU A 108 -0.13 -1.95 -7.51
CA LEU A 108 -0.93 -2.10 -6.30
C LEU A 108 -2.15 -1.18 -6.40
N THR A 109 -3.33 -1.77 -6.50
CA THR A 109 -4.59 -1.06 -6.57
C THR A 109 -5.09 -0.70 -5.18
N SER A 110 -5.36 0.58 -4.93
CA SER A 110 -5.84 1.07 -3.64
C SER A 110 -7.16 1.82 -3.76
N ALA A 111 -7.88 1.92 -2.65
CA ALA A 111 -9.10 2.70 -2.54
C ALA A 111 -9.29 3.28 -1.13
N GLU A 112 -10.11 4.31 -1.00
CA GLU A 112 -10.64 4.69 0.31
C GLU A 112 -11.67 3.65 0.77
N GLY A 113 -11.60 3.30 2.06
CA GLY A 113 -12.45 2.28 2.68
C GLY A 113 -12.54 2.52 4.18
N ILE A 114 -12.99 3.73 4.60
CA ILE A 114 -13.12 4.09 6.02
C ILE A 114 -14.41 3.55 6.60
N HIS A 115 -15.47 3.55 5.80
CA HIS A 115 -16.82 3.12 6.17
C HIS A 115 -17.60 2.56 4.97
N GLY A 116 -16.96 1.74 4.20
CA GLY A 116 -17.35 1.21 2.89
C GLY A 116 -16.35 1.61 1.82
N ILE A 117 -16.22 0.80 0.78
CA ILE A 117 -15.36 1.12 -0.35
C ILE A 117 -15.99 2.30 -1.12
N LEU A 118 -15.21 3.36 -1.33
CA LEU A 118 -15.69 4.60 -1.93
C LEU A 118 -15.86 4.46 -3.46
N GLN A 119 -16.70 3.51 -3.84
CA GLN A 119 -17.11 3.25 -5.22
C GLN A 119 -18.64 3.22 -5.32
N ASN A 120 -19.17 3.70 -6.45
CA ASN A 120 -20.60 3.72 -6.65
C ASN A 120 -21.19 2.30 -6.67
N GLY A 121 -22.19 2.06 -5.82
CA GLY A 121 -22.86 0.78 -5.69
C GLY A 121 -22.30 -0.15 -4.63
N CYS A 122 -21.24 0.26 -3.93
CA CYS A 122 -20.74 -0.46 -2.75
C CYS A 122 -21.56 -0.15 -1.50
N THR A 123 -21.48 -1.03 -0.52
CA THR A 123 -22.14 -0.86 0.78
C THR A 123 -21.53 0.30 1.55
N ILE A 124 -22.37 1.19 2.06
CA ILE A 124 -21.96 2.28 2.93
C ILE A 124 -22.36 1.93 4.37
N PHE A 125 -21.37 1.96 5.25
CA PHE A 125 -21.52 1.78 6.69
C PHE A 125 -21.56 3.14 7.40
N PRO A 126 -21.93 3.20 8.69
CA PRO A 126 -21.82 4.43 9.47
C PRO A 126 -20.39 4.97 9.49
N GLN A 127 -20.25 6.30 9.61
CA GLN A 127 -18.93 6.95 9.77
C GLN A 127 -18.16 6.38 10.96
N ALA A 128 -16.81 6.46 10.91
CA ALA A 128 -15.95 5.86 11.93
C ALA A 128 -16.24 6.35 13.35
N ILE A 129 -16.64 7.61 13.54
CA ILE A 129 -17.04 8.13 14.85
C ILE A 129 -18.28 7.40 15.41
N ALA A 130 -19.23 7.02 14.56
CA ALA A 130 -20.37 6.21 14.96
C ALA A 130 -19.97 4.74 15.19
N GLN A 131 -19.03 4.22 14.40
CA GLN A 131 -18.45 2.89 14.62
C GLN A 131 -17.75 2.84 16.00
N GLY A 132 -16.96 3.86 16.36
CA GLY A 132 -16.31 3.99 17.67
C GLY A 132 -17.32 3.97 18.82
N SER A 133 -18.51 4.58 18.62
CA SER A 133 -19.58 4.61 19.62
C SER A 133 -20.18 3.23 19.93
N THR A 134 -19.90 2.21 19.12
CA THR A 134 -20.36 0.83 19.40
C THR A 134 -19.56 0.15 20.50
N TRP A 135 -18.33 0.57 20.74
CA TRP A 135 -17.38 -0.08 21.66
C TRP A 135 -17.17 -1.58 21.35
N ASN A 136 -17.36 -1.98 20.12
CA ASN A 136 -17.38 -3.38 19.68
C ASN A 136 -16.40 -3.65 18.54
N PRO A 137 -15.11 -3.96 18.83
CA PRO A 137 -14.10 -4.28 17.81
C PRO A 137 -14.45 -5.51 16.95
N ASP A 138 -15.18 -6.48 17.49
CA ASP A 138 -15.61 -7.66 16.73
C ASP A 138 -16.65 -7.30 15.65
N LEU A 139 -17.54 -6.34 15.95
CA LEU A 139 -18.48 -5.82 14.95
C LEU A 139 -17.73 -5.09 13.83
N ILE A 140 -16.70 -4.31 14.16
CA ILE A 140 -15.86 -3.65 13.17
C ILE A 140 -15.12 -4.67 12.30
N CYS A 141 -14.61 -5.74 12.88
CA CYS A 141 -14.00 -6.83 12.12
C CYS A 141 -14.99 -7.46 11.13
N GLN A 142 -16.21 -7.76 11.54
CA GLN A 142 -17.25 -8.31 10.65
C GLN A 142 -17.64 -7.33 9.53
N MET A 143 -17.76 -6.04 9.84
CA MET A 143 -18.03 -4.99 8.87
C MET A 143 -16.95 -4.94 7.80
N THR A 144 -15.70 -4.93 8.21
CA THR A 144 -14.56 -4.85 7.29
C THR A 144 -14.30 -6.15 6.53
N GLU A 145 -14.75 -7.30 7.02
CA GLU A 145 -14.81 -8.54 6.22
C GLU A 145 -15.77 -8.39 5.02
N ALA A 146 -16.92 -7.73 5.22
CA ALA A 146 -17.84 -7.46 4.11
C ALA A 146 -17.26 -6.45 3.11
N GLU A 147 -16.66 -5.36 3.60
CA GLU A 147 -15.98 -4.38 2.74
C GLU A 147 -14.84 -5.02 1.93
N ALA A 148 -14.06 -5.89 2.55
CA ALA A 148 -12.97 -6.60 1.89
C ALA A 148 -13.46 -7.53 0.77
N ALA A 149 -14.63 -8.16 0.95
CA ALA A 149 -15.23 -8.98 -0.10
C ALA A 149 -15.59 -8.13 -1.33
N GLU A 150 -16.19 -6.95 -1.13
CA GLU A 150 -16.48 -6.01 -2.21
C GLU A 150 -15.21 -5.49 -2.87
N ALA A 151 -14.20 -5.08 -2.09
CA ALA A 151 -12.90 -4.62 -2.59
C ALA A 151 -12.22 -5.67 -3.48
N ARG A 152 -12.22 -6.92 -3.06
CA ARG A 152 -11.56 -8.01 -3.80
C ARG A 152 -12.15 -8.25 -5.18
N VAL A 153 -13.48 -8.26 -5.30
CA VAL A 153 -14.13 -8.52 -6.60
C VAL A 153 -13.88 -7.39 -7.59
N MET A 154 -13.66 -6.17 -7.09
CA MET A 154 -13.26 -5.02 -7.89
C MET A 154 -11.77 -4.99 -8.25
N GLY A 155 -10.97 -5.91 -7.72
CA GLY A 155 -9.52 -5.91 -7.95
C GLY A 155 -8.73 -4.99 -7.02
N ILE A 156 -9.35 -4.38 -6.01
CA ILE A 156 -8.68 -3.57 -4.99
C ILE A 156 -7.88 -4.49 -4.05
N ARG A 157 -6.64 -4.12 -3.75
CA ARG A 157 -5.71 -4.92 -2.94
C ARG A 157 -5.25 -4.22 -1.67
N GLN A 158 -5.50 -2.91 -1.56
CA GLN A 158 -5.18 -2.13 -0.39
C GLN A 158 -6.25 -1.07 -0.14
N VAL A 159 -6.58 -0.83 1.14
CA VAL A 159 -7.38 0.31 1.55
C VAL A 159 -6.54 1.31 2.34
N LEU A 160 -6.83 2.61 2.12
CA LEU A 160 -6.15 3.73 2.78
C LEU A 160 -6.83 4.04 4.12
N SER A 161 -6.90 3.04 4.99
CA SER A 161 -7.61 3.04 6.27
C SER A 161 -7.06 1.93 7.20
N PRO A 162 -7.39 1.96 8.51
CA PRO A 162 -8.26 2.87 9.25
C PRO A 162 -7.59 4.20 9.60
N VAL A 163 -8.39 5.20 10.03
CA VAL A 163 -7.91 6.44 10.63
C VAL A 163 -7.68 6.22 12.12
N LEU A 164 -6.44 6.32 12.57
CA LEU A 164 -6.02 6.16 13.97
C LEU A 164 -5.74 7.50 14.65
N ASP A 165 -6.10 8.61 14.00
CA ASP A 165 -5.96 9.94 14.56
C ASP A 165 -6.85 10.11 15.78
N ILE A 166 -6.35 10.84 16.77
CA ILE A 166 -7.06 11.13 18.01
C ILE A 166 -7.77 12.48 17.86
N ALA A 167 -9.09 12.50 17.99
CA ALA A 167 -9.95 13.66 17.76
C ALA A 167 -9.90 14.64 18.94
N ARG A 168 -8.77 15.27 19.22
CA ARG A 168 -8.61 16.26 20.31
C ARG A 168 -8.85 17.69 19.87
N GLU A 169 -8.79 17.98 18.58
CA GLU A 169 -9.12 19.28 18.00
C GLU A 169 -10.45 19.19 17.25
N LEU A 170 -11.54 19.46 17.93
CA LEU A 170 -12.89 19.23 17.40
C LEU A 170 -13.29 20.17 16.23
N ARG A 171 -12.51 21.22 15.96
CA ARG A 171 -12.69 22.07 14.79
C ARG A 171 -12.08 21.46 13.52
N TRP A 172 -11.29 20.40 13.65
CA TRP A 172 -10.74 19.69 12.52
C TRP A 172 -11.85 19.04 11.68
N GLY A 173 -11.87 19.30 10.37
CA GLY A 173 -12.95 18.89 9.48
C GLY A 173 -13.03 17.39 9.18
N ARG A 174 -12.18 16.54 9.83
CA ARG A 174 -12.13 15.09 9.59
C ARG A 174 -12.34 14.28 10.88
N VAL A 175 -12.94 14.88 11.88
CA VAL A 175 -13.23 14.21 13.17
C VAL A 175 -14.11 12.98 12.96
N GLU A 176 -15.06 13.03 12.03
CA GLU A 176 -15.97 11.92 11.74
C GLU A 176 -15.27 10.68 11.16
N GLU A 177 -14.08 10.85 10.60
CA GLU A 177 -13.28 9.72 10.09
C GLU A 177 -12.59 8.94 11.23
N THR A 178 -12.56 9.46 12.46
CA THR A 178 -11.88 8.88 13.61
C THR A 178 -12.80 8.01 14.45
N PHE A 179 -12.27 7.08 15.22
CA PHE A 179 -13.02 6.32 16.23
C PHE A 179 -13.24 7.10 17.54
N GLY A 180 -12.81 8.37 17.62
CA GLY A 180 -13.00 9.24 18.77
C GLY A 180 -11.71 9.81 19.33
N GLU A 181 -11.68 10.06 20.65
CA GLU A 181 -10.56 10.74 21.32
C GLU A 181 -9.75 9.82 22.26
N ASP A 182 -10.26 8.62 22.56
CA ASP A 182 -9.60 7.68 23.47
C ASP A 182 -8.60 6.79 22.72
N PRO A 183 -7.29 6.84 23.05
CA PRO A 183 -6.27 6.09 22.30
C PRO A 183 -6.40 4.56 22.46
N TYR A 184 -6.96 4.08 23.58
CA TYR A 184 -7.18 2.66 23.78
C TYR A 184 -8.34 2.16 22.88
N LEU A 185 -9.48 2.86 22.90
CA LEU A 185 -10.62 2.53 22.03
C LEU A 185 -10.23 2.55 20.55
N ILE A 186 -9.51 3.60 20.11
CA ILE A 186 -9.01 3.71 18.74
C ILE A 186 -8.13 2.52 18.38
N SER A 187 -7.29 2.05 19.32
CA SER A 187 -6.44 0.88 19.10
C SER A 187 -7.27 -0.39 18.88
N GLU A 188 -8.23 -0.66 19.76
CA GLU A 188 -9.08 -1.87 19.68
C GLU A 188 -9.90 -1.88 18.39
N MET A 189 -10.53 -0.74 18.03
CA MET A 189 -11.26 -0.60 16.78
C MET A 189 -10.35 -0.76 15.56
N GLY A 190 -9.16 -0.14 15.58
CA GLY A 190 -8.16 -0.24 14.53
C GLY A 190 -7.65 -1.67 14.34
N ILE A 191 -7.43 -2.42 15.41
CA ILE A 191 -7.03 -3.83 15.36
C ILE A 191 -8.13 -4.67 14.70
N GLY A 192 -9.39 -4.51 15.13
CA GLY A 192 -10.54 -5.19 14.53
C GLY A 192 -10.67 -4.87 13.04
N PHE A 193 -10.52 -3.60 12.68
CA PHE A 193 -10.57 -3.10 11.30
C PHE A 193 -9.52 -3.78 10.41
N VAL A 194 -8.26 -3.73 10.80
CA VAL A 194 -7.14 -4.32 10.03
C VAL A 194 -7.31 -5.84 9.87
N ARG A 195 -7.70 -6.53 10.95
CA ARG A 195 -7.88 -7.98 10.92
C ARG A 195 -8.97 -8.39 9.93
N GLY A 196 -10.11 -7.67 9.90
CA GLY A 196 -11.20 -8.00 9.00
C GLY A 196 -10.83 -7.87 7.52
N PHE A 197 -10.15 -6.79 7.14
CA PHE A 197 -9.65 -6.62 5.77
C PHE A 197 -8.57 -7.64 5.40
N GLN A 198 -7.53 -7.77 6.23
CA GLN A 198 -6.36 -8.56 5.87
C GLN A 198 -6.64 -10.07 5.87
N LYS A 199 -7.51 -10.57 6.74
CA LYS A 199 -8.02 -11.95 6.72
C LYS A 199 -8.63 -12.30 5.35
N ASN A 200 -9.18 -11.32 4.66
CA ASN A 200 -9.78 -11.47 3.34
C ASN A 200 -8.86 -11.06 2.19
N GLY A 201 -7.56 -10.85 2.46
CA GLY A 201 -6.54 -10.58 1.45
C GLY A 201 -6.58 -9.19 0.83
N VAL A 202 -7.05 -8.19 1.59
CA VAL A 202 -6.94 -6.76 1.27
C VAL A 202 -6.08 -6.11 2.34
N GLY A 203 -4.98 -5.48 1.95
CA GLY A 203 -4.06 -4.83 2.87
C GLY A 203 -4.65 -3.53 3.43
N CYS A 204 -4.27 -3.18 4.66
CA CYS A 204 -4.62 -1.92 5.29
C CYS A 204 -3.42 -0.97 5.37
N MET A 205 -3.73 0.32 5.35
CA MET A 205 -2.78 1.41 5.55
C MET A 205 -3.30 2.37 6.63
N PRO A 206 -3.13 2.03 7.93
CA PRO A 206 -3.49 2.93 9.02
C PRO A 206 -2.90 4.31 8.84
N LYS A 207 -3.69 5.35 9.15
CA LYS A 207 -3.35 6.75 8.88
C LYS A 207 -3.84 7.67 9.99
N HIS A 208 -3.27 8.87 10.17
CA HIS A 208 -2.14 9.48 9.47
C HIS A 208 -0.99 9.61 10.47
N PHE A 209 0.06 8.87 10.29
CA PHE A 209 1.19 8.84 11.22
C PHE A 209 2.01 10.14 11.12
N VAL A 210 2.03 11.04 12.10
CA VAL A 210 1.43 10.94 13.43
C VAL A 210 0.87 12.29 13.89
N ALA A 211 -0.10 12.27 14.82
CA ALA A 211 -0.71 13.44 15.46
C ALA A 211 -1.55 14.34 14.53
N HIS A 212 -2.01 13.85 13.39
CA HIS A 212 -2.73 14.64 12.38
C HIS A 212 -4.11 15.13 12.84
N GLY A 213 -4.76 14.43 13.77
CA GLY A 213 -6.09 14.77 14.32
C GLY A 213 -6.10 15.92 15.33
N THR A 214 -4.98 16.62 15.54
CA THR A 214 -4.87 17.73 16.49
C THR A 214 -4.17 18.94 15.86
N PRO A 215 -4.56 19.36 14.64
CA PRO A 215 -3.88 20.47 13.96
C PRO A 215 -4.23 21.80 14.61
N THR A 216 -3.29 22.71 14.69
CA THR A 216 -3.50 24.05 15.25
C THR A 216 -4.66 24.75 14.57
N GLY A 217 -5.62 25.21 15.38
CA GLY A 217 -6.80 25.93 14.91
C GLY A 217 -7.81 25.08 14.12
N GLY A 218 -7.66 23.77 14.11
CA GLY A 218 -8.52 22.86 13.32
C GLY A 218 -8.20 22.87 11.82
N LEU A 219 -7.18 23.59 11.39
CA LEU A 219 -6.81 23.70 9.98
C LEU A 219 -6.10 22.43 9.52
N ASN A 220 -6.70 21.72 8.56
CA ASN A 220 -6.12 20.49 8.04
C ASN A 220 -4.68 20.72 7.56
N SER A 221 -3.76 19.83 7.92
CA SER A 221 -2.32 19.90 7.63
C SER A 221 -1.53 20.97 8.41
N ALA A 222 -2.16 21.77 9.30
CA ALA A 222 -1.43 22.67 10.16
C ALA A 222 -0.49 21.90 11.12
N PHE A 223 0.50 22.61 11.66
CA PHE A 223 1.43 22.04 12.63
C PHE A 223 0.71 21.66 13.94
N VAL A 224 1.29 20.70 14.65
CA VAL A 224 0.85 20.26 15.98
C VAL A 224 1.94 20.61 16.99
N ALA A 225 1.57 21.35 18.03
CA ALA A 225 2.44 21.61 19.16
C ALA A 225 2.32 20.48 20.16
N GLY A 226 3.45 20.04 20.73
CA GLY A 226 3.48 18.99 21.74
C GLY A 226 4.90 18.60 22.11
N GLY A 227 5.04 17.72 23.09
CA GLY A 227 6.31 17.17 23.52
C GLY A 227 6.41 15.66 23.31
N GLU A 228 7.62 15.13 23.47
CA GLU A 228 7.95 13.72 23.26
C GLU A 228 7.05 12.76 24.07
N ARG A 229 6.75 13.10 25.33
CA ARG A 229 5.90 12.29 26.19
C ARG A 229 4.46 12.18 25.66
N GLU A 230 3.89 13.31 25.24
CA GLU A 230 2.55 13.36 24.67
C GLU A 230 2.51 12.58 23.36
N LEU A 231 3.49 12.79 22.49
CA LEU A 231 3.64 12.08 21.24
C LEU A 231 3.57 10.55 21.43
N ARG A 232 4.40 10.02 22.32
CA ARG A 232 4.51 8.56 22.53
C ARG A 232 3.31 7.96 23.25
N ASN A 233 2.83 8.64 24.30
CA ASN A 233 1.79 8.09 25.16
C ASN A 233 0.38 8.26 24.57
N LEU A 234 0.21 9.19 23.65
CA LEU A 234 -1.10 9.51 23.10
C LEU A 234 -1.13 9.19 21.61
N TYR A 235 -0.41 9.94 20.79
CA TYR A 235 -0.56 9.87 19.32
C TYR A 235 0.08 8.64 18.68
N MET A 236 1.22 8.18 19.17
CA MET A 236 1.87 6.96 18.68
C MET A 236 1.26 5.67 19.26
N TYR A 237 0.54 5.76 20.36
CA TYR A 237 0.02 4.58 21.05
C TYR A 237 -0.90 3.72 20.19
N PRO A 238 -1.91 4.25 19.50
CA PRO A 238 -2.76 3.45 18.61
C PRO A 238 -1.98 2.77 17.48
N PHE A 239 -1.05 3.49 16.87
CA PHE A 239 -0.21 2.92 15.81
C PHE A 239 0.66 1.77 16.32
N ALA A 240 1.32 1.96 17.47
CA ALA A 240 2.16 0.93 18.06
C ALA A 240 1.34 -0.35 18.36
N ARG A 241 0.11 -0.20 18.90
CA ARG A 241 -0.79 -1.31 19.16
C ARG A 241 -1.22 -2.03 17.87
N VAL A 242 -1.73 -1.27 16.91
CA VAL A 242 -2.23 -1.83 15.63
C VAL A 242 -1.11 -2.51 14.85
N ILE A 243 0.08 -1.91 14.78
CA ILE A 243 1.23 -2.53 14.11
C ILE A 243 1.61 -3.84 14.79
N LYS A 244 1.71 -3.85 16.12
CA LYS A 244 2.14 -5.03 16.86
C LYS A 244 1.11 -6.18 16.83
N GLU A 245 -0.19 -5.86 16.84
CA GLU A 245 -1.25 -6.84 17.07
C GLU A 245 -2.03 -7.24 15.81
N ALA A 246 -1.98 -6.42 14.75
CA ALA A 246 -2.69 -6.68 13.50
C ALA A 246 -1.80 -6.66 12.26
N ASP A 247 -0.53 -6.25 12.37
CA ASP A 247 0.49 -6.29 11.31
C ASP A 247 0.00 -5.72 9.95
N PRO A 248 -0.37 -4.43 9.88
CA PRO A 248 -0.82 -3.83 8.64
C PRO A 248 0.29 -3.78 7.60
N VAL A 249 -0.06 -3.93 6.31
CA VAL A 249 0.93 -3.99 5.21
C VAL A 249 1.65 -2.67 4.97
N ALA A 250 1.11 -1.55 5.43
CA ALA A 250 1.68 -0.22 5.28
C ALA A 250 1.17 0.72 6.38
N VAL A 251 1.79 1.89 6.49
CA VAL A 251 1.32 3.02 7.33
C VAL A 251 1.44 4.29 6.49
N MET A 252 0.43 5.15 6.53
CA MET A 252 0.46 6.44 5.84
C MET A 252 0.97 7.53 6.77
N SER A 253 2.03 8.23 6.39
CA SER A 253 2.50 9.42 7.09
C SER A 253 1.53 10.59 6.95
N CYS A 254 1.58 11.53 7.90
CA CYS A 254 0.73 12.71 7.89
C CYS A 254 1.34 13.89 7.09
N TYR A 255 0.52 14.91 6.85
CA TYR A 255 0.97 16.17 6.24
C TYR A 255 1.59 17.13 7.25
N SER A 256 1.29 16.97 8.53
CA SER A 256 1.60 17.93 9.58
C SER A 256 3.08 17.89 10.00
N ALA A 257 3.54 19.00 10.58
CA ALA A 257 4.74 19.02 11.41
C ALA A 257 4.34 18.82 12.87
N TYR A 258 5.13 18.07 13.63
CA TYR A 258 5.00 17.94 15.08
C TYR A 258 6.17 18.65 15.76
N ASP A 259 5.87 19.56 16.68
CA ASP A 259 6.88 20.39 17.36
C ASP A 259 7.90 21.05 16.41
N GLY A 260 7.38 21.57 15.29
CA GLY A 260 8.18 22.24 14.27
C GLY A 260 8.92 21.29 13.30
N ILE A 261 8.83 19.98 13.47
CA ILE A 261 9.52 18.99 12.63
C ILE A 261 8.52 18.38 11.64
N PRO A 262 8.68 18.55 10.31
CA PRO A 262 7.83 17.87 9.32
C PRO A 262 7.92 16.35 9.47
N VAL A 263 6.81 15.69 9.77
CA VAL A 263 6.79 14.25 10.07
C VAL A 263 7.33 13.43 8.91
N THR A 264 6.81 13.62 7.72
CA THR A 264 7.22 12.86 6.52
C THR A 264 8.68 13.10 6.10
N GLY A 265 9.26 14.23 6.47
CA GLY A 265 10.65 14.58 6.15
C GLY A 265 11.66 14.26 7.25
N SER A 266 11.25 13.60 8.31
CA SER A 266 12.08 13.37 9.49
C SER A 266 12.52 11.90 9.61
N SER A 267 13.82 11.66 9.68
CA SER A 267 14.38 10.34 9.99
C SER A 267 14.07 9.83 11.41
N TYR A 268 13.55 10.70 12.27
CA TYR A 268 13.08 10.32 13.61
C TYR A 268 11.70 9.64 13.55
N PHE A 269 10.83 10.12 12.66
CA PHE A 269 9.48 9.56 12.50
C PHE A 269 9.42 8.44 11.47
N MET A 270 10.19 8.53 10.40
CA MET A 270 10.25 7.59 9.28
C MET A 270 11.47 6.68 9.36
#